data_ef18ddb5b252d6b29db172e357fc5a95
#
_entry.id   ef18ddb5b252d6b29db172e357fc5a95
#
_cell.length_a   1.000
_cell.length_b   1.000
_cell.length_c   1.000
_cell.angle_alpha   90.00
_cell.angle_beta   90.00
_cell.angle_gamma   90.00
#
_symmetry.space_group_name_H-M   'P 1'
#
loop_
_entity.id
_entity.type
_entity.pdbx_description
1 polymer ?
#
loop_
_entity_poly.entity_id
_entity_poly.type
_entity_poly.pdbx_seq_one_letter_code
_entity_poly.pdbx_strand_id
1 'polypeptide(L)'
;MRKIIQTKKFKKDYKKIASSGRYSLDDFLSVVKLLTQDKILPTNLCDHELKGEWSGYRECHIKPDWLLIYIKLTTNNGKELLLIRTGSHSELFS
;
A
#
# COMPACT_ATOMS: atom_id res chain seq x y z
N MET A 1 3.00 12.04 -12.18
CA MET A 1 2.47 10.97 -11.31
C MET A 1 3.39 9.76 -11.33
N ARG A 2 3.51 9.09 -10.21
CA ARG A 2 4.27 7.84 -10.16
C ARG A 2 3.55 6.73 -10.89
N LYS A 3 4.30 5.91 -11.62
CA LYS A 3 3.76 4.71 -12.26
C LYS A 3 3.51 3.65 -11.20
N ILE A 4 2.32 3.04 -11.23
CA ILE A 4 1.96 2.00 -10.27
C ILE A 4 2.45 0.65 -10.76
N ILE A 5 3.19 -0.06 -9.90
CA ILE A 5 3.65 -1.42 -10.17
C ILE A 5 3.16 -2.33 -9.03
N GLN A 6 2.52 -3.43 -9.40
CA GLN A 6 1.96 -4.38 -8.44
C GLN A 6 2.81 -5.64 -8.42
N THR A 7 3.25 -6.06 -7.22
CA THR A 7 3.93 -7.34 -7.08
C THR A 7 2.94 -8.50 -7.23
N LYS A 8 3.44 -9.71 -7.47
CA LYS A 8 2.59 -10.89 -7.55
C LYS A 8 1.84 -11.12 -6.24
N LYS A 9 2.53 -10.94 -5.12
CA LYS A 9 1.92 -11.09 -3.79
C LYS A 9 0.82 -10.05 -3.56
N PHE A 10 1.06 -8.80 -3.98
CA PHE A 10 0.05 -7.76 -3.86
C PHE A 10 -1.20 -8.11 -4.68
N LYS A 11 -1.03 -8.56 -5.90
CA LYS A 11 -2.17 -8.93 -6.77
C LYS A 11 -3.02 -10.03 -6.13
N LYS A 12 -2.36 -11.00 -5.51
CA LYS A 12 -3.03 -12.10 -4.82
C LYS A 12 -3.78 -11.58 -3.59
N ASP A 13 -3.13 -10.75 -2.79
CA ASP A 13 -3.75 -10.12 -1.62
C ASP A 13 -4.97 -9.30 -2.02
N TYR A 14 -4.83 -8.47 -3.05
CA TYR A 14 -5.89 -7.58 -3.51
C TYR A 14 -7.11 -8.36 -4.00
N LYS A 15 -6.89 -9.44 -4.74
CA LYS A 15 -7.96 -10.29 -5.23
C LYS A 15 -8.77 -10.87 -4.07
N LYS A 16 -8.09 -11.30 -3.01
CA LYS A 16 -8.71 -11.82 -1.80
C LYS A 16 -9.55 -10.75 -1.11
N ILE A 17 -9.02 -9.53 -1.00
CA ILE A 17 -9.73 -8.40 -0.39
C ILE A 17 -10.95 -8.02 -1.22
N ALA A 18 -10.82 -7.93 -2.53
CA ALA A 18 -11.92 -7.55 -3.42
C ALA A 18 -13.07 -8.56 -3.35
N SER A 19 -12.76 -9.84 -3.19
CA SER A 19 -13.79 -10.88 -3.12
C SER A 19 -14.43 -11.02 -1.74
N SER A 20 -13.81 -10.46 -0.68
CA SER A 20 -14.34 -10.58 0.68
C SER A 20 -15.58 -9.71 0.93
N GLY A 21 -15.74 -8.62 0.17
CA GLY A 21 -16.83 -7.66 0.36
C GLY A 21 -16.70 -6.79 1.61
N ARG A 22 -15.63 -6.94 2.39
CA ARG A 22 -15.46 -6.22 3.66
C ARG A 22 -14.82 -4.85 3.51
N TYR A 23 -14.18 -4.56 2.37
CA TYR A 23 -13.38 -3.36 2.17
C TYR A 23 -13.89 -2.55 0.99
N SER A 24 -13.87 -1.23 1.14
CA SER A 24 -14.24 -0.31 0.05
C SER A 24 -13.04 -0.10 -0.88
N LEU A 25 -13.21 -0.47 -2.15
CA LEU A 25 -12.16 -0.23 -3.15
C LEU A 25 -11.96 1.27 -3.40
N ASP A 26 -12.99 2.10 -3.18
CA ASP A 26 -12.84 3.55 -3.30
C ASP A 26 -11.85 4.10 -2.27
N ASP A 27 -11.85 3.56 -1.05
CA ASP A 27 -10.89 3.97 -0.03
C ASP A 27 -9.47 3.64 -0.47
N PHE A 28 -9.27 2.45 -1.04
CA PHE A 28 -7.98 2.03 -1.56
C PHE A 28 -7.52 2.97 -2.69
N LEU A 29 -8.38 3.23 -3.65
CA LEU A 29 -8.05 4.07 -4.79
C LEU A 29 -7.70 5.50 -4.36
N SER A 30 -8.41 6.03 -3.36
CA SER A 30 -8.12 7.37 -2.83
C SER A 30 -6.72 7.46 -2.24
N VAL A 31 -6.31 6.43 -1.48
CA VAL A 31 -4.98 6.39 -0.87
C VAL A 31 -3.90 6.27 -1.96
N VAL A 32 -4.07 5.36 -2.90
CA VAL A 32 -3.11 5.15 -3.99
C VAL A 32 -2.95 6.43 -4.82
N LYS A 33 -4.05 7.12 -5.09
CA LYS A 33 -4.00 8.39 -5.83
C LYS A 33 -3.11 9.41 -5.12
N LEU A 34 -3.28 9.56 -3.82
CA LEU A 34 -2.44 10.48 -3.03
C LEU A 34 -0.96 10.08 -3.10
N LEU A 35 -0.68 8.79 -3.00
CA LEU A 35 0.69 8.29 -3.07
C LEU A 35 1.32 8.51 -4.44
N THR A 36 0.56 8.33 -5.53
CA THR A 36 1.10 8.57 -6.88
C THR A 36 1.40 10.04 -7.13
N GLN A 37 0.69 10.94 -6.46
CA GLN A 37 0.87 12.38 -6.57
C GLN A 37 1.87 12.93 -5.57
N ASP A 38 2.50 12.07 -4.77
CA ASP A 38 3.45 12.45 -3.70
C ASP A 38 2.84 13.42 -2.69
N LYS A 39 1.53 13.30 -2.45
CA LYS A 39 0.85 14.09 -1.44
C LYS A 39 0.96 13.42 -0.07
N ILE A 40 0.98 14.24 0.97
CA ILE A 40 1.02 13.74 2.34
C ILE A 40 -0.33 13.12 2.68
N LEU A 41 -0.32 11.91 3.23
CA LEU A 41 -1.53 11.24 3.66
C LEU A 41 -2.07 11.89 4.95
N PRO A 42 -3.40 11.87 5.15
CA PRO A 42 -3.98 12.27 6.44
C PRO A 42 -3.33 11.50 7.60
N THR A 43 -3.16 12.16 8.74
CA THR A 43 -2.46 11.56 9.88
C THR A 43 -3.12 10.30 10.42
N ASN A 44 -4.45 10.19 10.28
CA ASN A 44 -5.17 9.00 10.74
C ASN A 44 -4.84 7.74 9.91
N LEU A 45 -4.19 7.89 8.76
CA LEU A 45 -3.74 6.74 7.97
C LEU A 45 -2.39 6.19 8.43
N CYS A 46 -1.76 6.83 9.41
CA CYS A 46 -0.55 6.32 10.08
C CYS A 46 0.57 5.92 9.12
N ASP A 47 0.81 6.72 8.07
CA ASP A 47 1.88 6.44 7.12
C ASP A 47 3.23 6.53 7.81
N HIS A 48 3.99 5.45 7.79
CA HIS A 48 5.28 5.39 8.48
C HIS A 48 6.22 4.37 7.82
N GLU A 49 7.51 4.54 8.07
CA GLU A 49 8.53 3.62 7.61
C GLU A 49 8.55 2.38 8.51
N LEU A 50 8.71 1.21 7.89
CA LEU A 50 8.80 -0.04 8.63
C LEU A 50 10.24 -0.31 9.06
N LYS A 51 10.38 -1.15 10.09
CA LYS A 51 11.68 -1.53 10.64
C LYS A 51 11.86 -3.06 10.56
N GLY A 52 13.06 -3.53 10.89
CA GLY A 52 13.35 -4.95 10.90
C GLY A 52 13.41 -5.53 9.49
N GLU A 53 12.78 -6.67 9.29
CA GLU A 53 12.78 -7.35 7.99
C GLU A 53 12.15 -6.52 6.88
N TRP A 54 11.28 -5.58 7.24
CA TRP A 54 10.59 -4.70 6.31
C TRP A 54 11.28 -3.33 6.17
N SER A 55 12.50 -3.20 6.64
CA SER A 55 13.26 -1.95 6.53
C SER A 55 13.35 -1.51 5.08
N GLY A 56 13.10 -0.23 4.83
CA GLY A 56 13.09 0.34 3.48
C GLY A 56 11.70 0.43 2.86
N TYR A 57 10.73 -0.27 3.44
CA TYR A 57 9.34 -0.19 2.99
C TYR A 57 8.55 0.73 3.91
N ARG A 58 7.40 1.20 3.40
CA ARG A 58 6.49 2.03 4.18
C ARG A 58 5.14 1.33 4.29
N GLU A 59 4.39 1.71 5.32
CA GLU A 59 3.06 1.16 5.58
C GLU A 59 2.10 2.30 5.86
N CYS A 60 0.87 2.18 5.36
CA CYS A 60 -0.21 3.05 5.80
C CYS A 60 -1.45 2.21 6.10
N HIS A 61 -2.34 2.77 6.92
CA HIS A 61 -3.59 2.12 7.31
C HIS A 61 -4.72 2.71 6.48
N ILE A 62 -5.21 1.98 5.48
CA ILE A 62 -6.37 2.41 4.70
C ILE A 62 -7.59 2.43 5.62
N LYS A 63 -7.69 1.41 6.47
CA LYS A 63 -8.60 1.33 7.62
C LYS A 63 -7.79 0.80 8.81
N PRO A 64 -8.30 0.85 10.05
CA PRO A 64 -7.52 0.42 11.22
C PRO A 64 -6.85 -0.94 11.10
N ASP A 65 -7.49 -1.91 10.44
CA ASP A 65 -6.88 -3.22 10.21
C ASP A 65 -6.81 -3.57 8.73
N TRP A 66 -6.67 -2.57 7.87
CA TRP A 66 -6.41 -2.78 6.45
C TRP A 66 -5.18 -1.99 6.06
N LEU A 67 -4.06 -2.69 5.94
CA LEU A 67 -2.74 -2.11 5.70
C LEU A 67 -2.37 -2.16 4.23
N LEU A 68 -1.56 -1.21 3.82
CA LEU A 68 -0.90 -1.22 2.52
C LEU A 68 0.59 -1.03 2.75
N ILE A 69 1.40 -2.00 2.31
CA ILE A 69 2.85 -1.89 2.32
C ILE A 69 3.29 -1.50 0.92
N TYR A 70 4.08 -0.43 0.82
CA TYR A 70 4.50 0.11 -0.46
C TYR A 70 5.91 0.68 -0.36
N ILE A 71 6.50 0.96 -1.52
CA ILE A 71 7.77 1.66 -1.60
C ILE A 71 7.75 2.58 -2.82
N LYS A 72 8.36 3.75 -2.70
CA LYS A 72 8.49 4.70 -3.80
C LYS A 72 9.92 4.63 -4.31
N LEU A 73 10.07 4.46 -5.64
CA LEU A 73 11.38 4.38 -6.27
C LEU A 73 11.48 5.38 -7.40
N THR A 74 12.70 5.84 -7.65
CA THR A 74 13.03 6.61 -8.84
C THR A 74 14.05 5.79 -9.62
N THR A 75 13.69 5.41 -10.83
CA THR A 75 14.52 4.57 -11.70
C THR A 75 14.79 5.28 -13.02
N ASN A 76 15.53 4.63 -13.91
CA ASN A 76 15.74 5.15 -15.27
C ASN A 76 14.42 5.28 -16.04
N ASN A 77 13.39 4.57 -15.62
CA ASN A 77 12.05 4.62 -16.21
C ASN A 77 11.15 5.68 -15.56
N GLY A 78 11.71 6.49 -14.66
CA GLY A 78 10.99 7.54 -13.97
C GLY A 78 10.61 7.19 -12.54
N LYS A 79 9.59 7.87 -12.03
CA LYS A 79 9.12 7.66 -10.66
C LYS A 79 8.10 6.53 -10.62
N GLU A 80 8.27 5.63 -9.66
CA GLU A 80 7.41 4.46 -9.50
C GLU A 80 6.87 4.35 -8.10
N LEU A 81 5.69 3.74 -7.97
CA LEU A 81 5.08 3.35 -6.71
C LEU A 81 4.86 1.84 -6.77
N LEU A 82 5.59 1.09 -5.96
CA LEU A 82 5.43 -0.36 -5.88
C LEU A 82 4.48 -0.71 -4.76
N LEU A 83 3.42 -1.43 -5.09
CA LEU A 83 2.47 -1.96 -4.12
C LEU A 83 2.93 -3.37 -3.77
N ILE A 84 3.36 -3.55 -2.52
CA ILE A 84 4.09 -4.76 -2.10
C ILE A 84 3.15 -5.80 -1.50
N ARG A 85 2.34 -5.40 -0.50
CA ARG A 85 1.37 -6.27 0.17
C ARG A 85 0.19 -5.43 0.63
N THR A 86 -0.96 -6.07 0.80
CA THR A 86 -2.12 -5.47 1.45
C THR A 86 -2.91 -6.54 2.18
N GLY A 87 -3.51 -6.17 3.32
CA GLY A 87 -4.26 -7.10 4.15
C GLY A 87 -4.32 -6.63 5.59
N SER A 88 -4.78 -7.52 6.48
CA SER A 88 -4.83 -7.23 7.91
C SER A 88 -3.45 -7.43 8.55
N HIS A 89 -3.30 -6.97 9.81
CA HIS A 89 -2.07 -7.18 10.56
C HIS A 89 -1.73 -8.67 10.66
N SER A 90 -2.71 -9.50 10.98
CA SER A 90 -2.45 -10.93 11.12
C SER A 90 -2.08 -11.60 9.80
N GLU A 91 -2.61 -11.13 8.69
CA GLU A 91 -2.27 -11.67 7.37
C GLU A 91 -0.85 -11.31 6.93
N LEU A 92 -0.40 -10.12 7.29
CA LEU A 92 0.90 -9.61 6.82
C LEU A 92 2.05 -9.89 7.79
N PHE A 93 1.78 -9.96 9.09
CA PHE A 93 2.82 -10.01 10.12
C PHE A 93 2.71 -11.20 11.08
N SER A 94 1.83 -12.14 10.84
CA SER A 94 1.75 -13.32 11.71
C SER A 94 2.77 -14.39 11.33
#